data_3641b04af47c6d0dff2eb85ca234bff1
#
_entry.id   3641b04af47c6d0dff2eb85ca234bff1
#
_cell.length_a   1.000
_cell.length_b   1.000
_cell.length_c   1.000
_cell.angle_alpha   90.00
_cell.angle_beta   90.00
_cell.angle_gamma   90.00
#
_symmetry.space_group_name_H-M   'P 1'
#
loop_
_entity.id
_entity.type
_entity.pdbx_description
1 polymer ?
#
loop_
_entity_poly.entity_id
_entity_poly.type
_entity_poly.pdbx_seq_one_letter_code
_entity_poly.pdbx_strand_id
1 'polypeptide(L)'
;MSALKAPFPWFGGKRDAAALAWARFGDVPNYVEPFFGSGAVLLGRPTSPRTETVNDLDGLLCNFWRATSCDPDAVALAADWPVSECDLSARHLELLERRAALTKRLEVDPEFFDAKLAGWWVWGQCSWIGSGWCSGEGPWVRGADGLTKANQGQGINRQLPHLGDQGRGINRQLPHLGDQGRGILDMMRALGERLRRVRIACGSWERVLGDSVTWRHGLTGVFLDPPYADGAMDYSAGGRGSVAADAAAWARDAGQRGDMRIALCGHAGEHDMPGWAEVPWTARGGYGNQGGDDEADNRHREVIWFSPACQGPAGQLPMFGGES
;
A
#
# COMPACT_ATOMS: atom_id res chain seq x y z
N MET A 1 -5.03 17.10 14.39
CA MET A 1 -3.78 16.39 13.99
C MET A 1 -3.90 16.11 12.50
N SER A 2 -2.87 16.39 11.69
CA SER A 2 -2.88 16.01 10.27
C SER A 2 -2.91 14.49 10.17
N ALA A 3 -3.68 13.95 9.20
CA ALA A 3 -3.74 12.52 8.95
C ALA A 3 -2.33 11.96 8.67
N LEU A 4 -2.01 10.80 9.24
CA LEU A 4 -0.78 10.09 8.94
C LEU A 4 -0.76 9.69 7.46
N LYS A 5 0.44 9.65 6.89
CA LYS A 5 0.66 9.27 5.49
C LYS A 5 1.73 8.19 5.44
N ALA A 6 1.74 7.39 4.37
CA ALA A 6 2.88 6.55 4.08
C ALA A 6 4.14 7.41 3.94
N PRO A 7 5.28 6.95 4.49
CA PRO A 7 6.53 7.71 4.45
C PRO A 7 7.27 7.57 3.11
N PHE A 8 6.67 6.93 2.12
CA PHE A 8 7.24 6.66 0.81
C PHE A 8 6.20 6.81 -0.29
N PRO A 9 6.64 7.14 -1.52
CA PRO A 9 5.77 7.10 -2.69
C PRO A 9 5.39 5.66 -3.03
N TRP A 10 4.13 5.44 -3.40
CA TRP A 10 3.62 4.14 -3.81
C TRP A 10 2.80 4.27 -5.08
N PHE A 11 2.90 3.26 -5.93
CA PHE A 11 2.14 3.23 -7.17
C PHE A 11 0.64 3.12 -6.88
N GLY A 12 -0.19 3.83 -7.66
CA GLY A 12 -1.64 3.82 -7.49
C GLY A 12 -2.12 4.42 -6.17
N GLY A 13 -1.41 5.44 -5.64
CA GLY A 13 -1.66 6.02 -4.31
C GLY A 13 -3.13 6.23 -3.96
N LYS A 14 -3.68 5.40 -3.08
CA LYS A 14 -5.12 5.32 -2.73
C LYS A 14 -5.59 6.37 -1.71
N ARG A 15 -4.89 7.50 -1.59
CA ARG A 15 -5.23 8.53 -0.58
C ARG A 15 -6.62 9.14 -0.79
N ASP A 16 -6.97 9.44 -2.04
CA ASP A 16 -8.29 9.98 -2.36
C ASP A 16 -9.36 8.88 -2.31
N ALA A 17 -9.00 7.66 -2.69
CA ALA A 17 -9.82 6.46 -2.51
C ALA A 17 -10.14 6.17 -1.03
N ALA A 18 -9.21 6.47 -0.10
CA ALA A 18 -9.42 6.27 1.33
C ALA A 18 -10.63 7.02 1.87
N ALA A 19 -10.79 8.29 1.49
CA ALA A 19 -11.94 9.10 1.91
C ALA A 19 -13.27 8.52 1.40
N LEU A 20 -13.30 8.06 0.14
CA LEU A 20 -14.46 7.41 -0.46
C LEU A 20 -14.79 6.08 0.24
N ALA A 21 -13.76 5.25 0.47
CA ALA A 21 -13.93 3.96 1.13
C ALA A 21 -14.51 4.14 2.55
N TRP A 22 -13.94 5.02 3.35
CA TRP A 22 -14.42 5.25 4.71
C TRP A 22 -15.80 5.90 4.78
N ALA A 23 -16.16 6.77 3.82
CA ALA A 23 -17.51 7.31 3.72
C ALA A 23 -18.55 6.20 3.45
N ARG A 24 -18.16 5.12 2.77
CA ARG A 24 -19.01 3.97 2.45
C ARG A 24 -18.95 2.86 3.49
N PHE A 25 -17.82 2.68 4.17
CA PHE A 25 -17.69 1.73 5.27
C PHE A 25 -18.36 2.25 6.56
N GLY A 26 -18.33 3.55 6.81
CA GLY A 26 -18.73 4.10 8.11
C GLY A 26 -17.84 3.59 9.25
N ASP A 27 -18.35 3.61 10.48
CA ASP A 27 -17.61 3.11 11.64
C ASP A 27 -17.77 1.59 11.79
N VAL A 28 -16.94 0.82 11.11
CA VAL A 28 -16.92 -0.64 11.20
C VAL A 28 -16.04 -1.10 12.38
N PRO A 29 -16.47 -2.09 13.19
CA PRO A 29 -15.66 -2.63 14.29
C PRO A 29 -14.46 -3.45 13.80
N ASN A 30 -14.50 -4.01 12.58
CA ASN A 30 -13.44 -4.79 11.99
C ASN A 30 -13.09 -4.26 10.60
N TYR A 31 -11.80 -4.20 10.28
CA TYR A 31 -11.29 -3.74 8.99
C TYR A 31 -10.21 -4.69 8.47
N VAL A 32 -10.30 -5.03 7.19
CA VAL A 32 -9.34 -5.94 6.53
C VAL A 32 -8.87 -5.33 5.21
N GLU A 33 -7.54 -5.31 5.00
CA GLU A 33 -6.90 -4.82 3.77
C GLU A 33 -5.89 -5.85 3.26
N PRO A 34 -6.31 -6.77 2.35
CA PRO A 34 -5.49 -7.89 1.88
C PRO A 34 -4.33 -7.50 0.96
N PHE A 35 -4.41 -6.33 0.29
CA PHE A 35 -3.42 -5.75 -0.60
C PHE A 35 -2.99 -4.40 0.00
N PHE A 36 -2.12 -4.45 1.02
CA PHE A 36 -1.91 -3.32 1.91
C PHE A 36 -1.11 -2.17 1.28
N GLY A 37 -0.10 -2.49 0.48
CA GLY A 37 0.73 -1.49 -0.18
C GLY A 37 1.21 -0.37 0.76
N SER A 38 0.89 0.87 0.41
CA SER A 38 1.25 2.04 1.22
C SER A 38 0.41 2.24 2.49
N GLY A 39 -0.61 1.42 2.72
CA GLY A 39 -1.51 1.56 3.87
C GLY A 39 -2.35 2.84 3.89
N ALA A 40 -2.53 3.49 2.73
CA ALA A 40 -3.20 4.78 2.65
C ALA A 40 -4.64 4.73 3.18
N VAL A 41 -5.34 3.61 2.97
CA VAL A 41 -6.73 3.46 3.44
C VAL A 41 -6.77 3.25 4.95
N LEU A 42 -5.93 2.35 5.49
CA LEU A 42 -5.80 2.16 6.94
C LEU A 42 -5.44 3.47 7.66
N LEU A 43 -4.43 4.18 7.14
CA LEU A 43 -3.94 5.44 7.74
C LEU A 43 -4.94 6.58 7.62
N GLY A 44 -5.82 6.52 6.61
CA GLY A 44 -6.91 7.47 6.38
C GLY A 44 -8.17 7.21 7.21
N ARG A 45 -8.20 6.21 8.09
CA ARG A 45 -9.37 5.90 8.93
C ARG A 45 -9.76 7.09 9.81
N PRO A 46 -11.00 7.61 9.70
CA PRO A 46 -11.43 8.80 10.45
C PRO A 46 -11.83 8.50 11.88
N THR A 47 -12.15 7.23 12.19
CA THR A 47 -12.60 6.79 13.51
C THR A 47 -11.47 6.13 14.31
N SER A 48 -11.66 5.97 15.61
CA SER A 48 -10.69 5.26 16.45
C SER A 48 -10.48 3.83 15.97
N PRO A 49 -9.22 3.37 15.86
CA PRO A 49 -8.92 2.00 15.46
C PRO A 49 -9.54 0.97 16.42
N ARG A 50 -10.06 -0.12 15.84
CA ARG A 50 -10.59 -1.27 16.58
C ARG A 50 -9.83 -2.53 16.15
N THR A 51 -10.48 -3.57 15.64
CA THR A 51 -9.81 -4.71 15.04
C THR A 51 -9.40 -4.37 13.62
N GLU A 52 -8.13 -4.51 13.30
CA GLU A 52 -7.58 -4.22 11.98
C GLU A 52 -6.59 -5.30 11.56
N THR A 53 -6.75 -5.82 10.36
CA THR A 53 -5.85 -6.83 9.77
C THR A 53 -5.45 -6.37 8.38
N VAL A 54 -4.15 -6.38 8.12
CA VAL A 54 -3.58 -6.04 6.81
C VAL A 54 -2.67 -7.16 6.33
N ASN A 55 -2.53 -7.29 5.03
CA ASN A 55 -1.68 -8.30 4.41
C ASN A 55 -1.05 -7.75 3.13
N ASP A 56 0.12 -8.24 2.81
CA ASP A 56 0.73 -8.06 1.50
C ASP A 56 1.52 -9.30 1.10
N LEU A 57 1.76 -9.47 -0.18
CA LEU A 57 2.60 -10.54 -0.70
C LEU A 57 4.09 -10.19 -0.62
N ASP A 58 4.43 -8.90 -0.69
CA ASP A 58 5.81 -8.44 -0.67
C ASP A 58 6.42 -8.50 0.75
N GLY A 59 7.31 -9.46 0.95
CA GLY A 59 7.99 -9.64 2.24
C GLY A 59 8.84 -8.44 2.68
N LEU A 60 9.41 -7.66 1.75
CA LEU A 60 10.16 -6.44 2.11
C LEU A 60 9.22 -5.36 2.64
N LEU A 61 8.08 -5.18 2.00
CA LEU A 61 7.02 -4.27 2.46
C LEU A 61 6.44 -4.72 3.81
N CYS A 62 6.12 -6.00 3.95
CA CYS A 62 5.63 -6.56 5.22
C CYS A 62 6.65 -6.38 6.35
N ASN A 63 7.94 -6.61 6.06
CA ASN A 63 9.01 -6.36 7.02
C ASN A 63 9.08 -4.88 7.42
N PHE A 64 8.95 -3.96 6.45
CA PHE A 64 8.93 -2.53 6.76
C PHE A 64 7.81 -2.17 7.74
N TRP A 65 6.58 -2.59 7.47
CA TRP A 65 5.44 -2.28 8.34
C TRP A 65 5.56 -2.94 9.72
N ARG A 66 6.02 -4.19 9.77
CA ARG A 66 6.23 -4.93 11.02
C ARG A 66 7.37 -4.32 11.84
N ALA A 67 8.50 -4.02 11.23
CA ALA A 67 9.63 -3.39 11.89
C ALA A 67 9.26 -1.99 12.42
N THR A 68 8.53 -1.20 11.64
CA THR A 68 8.05 0.13 12.07
C THR A 68 7.07 0.02 13.25
N SER A 69 6.25 -1.02 13.29
CA SER A 69 5.33 -1.29 14.41
C SER A 69 6.08 -1.69 15.71
N CYS A 70 7.23 -2.38 15.60
CA CYS A 70 7.96 -2.95 16.73
C CYS A 70 9.11 -2.06 17.21
N ASP A 71 9.90 -1.52 16.26
CA ASP A 71 11.09 -0.69 16.55
C ASP A 71 11.22 0.45 15.53
N PRO A 72 10.34 1.46 15.62
CA PRO A 72 10.34 2.60 14.70
C PRO A 72 11.65 3.41 14.73
N ASP A 73 12.34 3.43 15.87
CA ASP A 73 13.57 4.19 16.03
C ASP A 73 14.73 3.56 15.24
N ALA A 74 14.87 2.25 15.29
CA ALA A 74 15.88 1.54 14.50
C ALA A 74 15.59 1.63 12.99
N VAL A 75 14.33 1.59 12.58
CA VAL A 75 13.93 1.80 11.17
C VAL A 75 14.28 3.22 10.72
N ALA A 76 13.95 4.23 11.54
CA ALA A 76 14.27 5.64 11.25
C ALA A 76 15.78 5.85 11.09
N LEU A 77 16.57 5.32 12.02
CA LEU A 77 18.04 5.42 11.99
C LEU A 77 18.63 4.80 10.71
N ALA A 78 18.12 3.65 10.27
CA ALA A 78 18.61 2.98 9.07
C ALA A 78 18.14 3.67 7.77
N ALA A 79 17.03 4.44 7.83
CA ALA A 79 16.50 5.20 6.72
C ALA A 79 17.06 6.62 6.62
N ASP A 80 17.60 7.17 7.71
CA ASP A 80 18.19 8.52 7.75
C ASP A 80 19.63 8.47 7.21
N TRP A 81 19.76 8.46 5.88
CA TRP A 81 21.03 8.28 5.20
C TRP A 81 21.14 9.22 4.01
N PRO A 82 22.33 9.78 3.74
CA PRO A 82 22.58 10.58 2.54
C PRO A 82 22.25 9.80 1.26
N VAL A 83 21.76 10.49 0.23
CA VAL A 83 21.53 9.86 -1.07
C VAL A 83 22.85 9.69 -1.79
N SER A 84 23.28 8.46 -1.97
CA SER A 84 24.50 8.05 -2.68
C SER A 84 24.16 6.95 -3.69
N GLU A 85 24.66 7.08 -4.91
CA GLU A 85 24.42 6.10 -5.98
C GLU A 85 25.05 4.74 -5.64
N CYS A 86 26.23 4.73 -5.04
CA CYS A 86 26.90 3.51 -4.60
C CYS A 86 26.07 2.79 -3.53
N ASP A 87 25.58 3.54 -2.53
CA ASP A 87 24.76 2.98 -1.46
C ASP A 87 23.41 2.48 -1.98
N LEU A 88 22.80 3.22 -2.91
CA LEU A 88 21.54 2.83 -3.52
C LEU A 88 21.68 1.49 -4.25
N SER A 89 22.74 1.33 -5.04
CA SER A 89 23.03 0.08 -5.76
C SER A 89 23.35 -1.07 -4.82
N ALA A 90 24.19 -0.84 -3.81
CA ALA A 90 24.59 -1.86 -2.84
C ALA A 90 23.39 -2.34 -2.00
N ARG A 91 22.57 -1.42 -1.52
CA ARG A 91 21.35 -1.74 -0.73
C ARG A 91 20.32 -2.45 -1.58
N HIS A 92 20.13 -2.06 -2.84
CA HIS A 92 19.23 -2.74 -3.78
C HIS A 92 19.58 -4.22 -3.93
N LEU A 93 20.86 -4.51 -4.18
CA LEU A 93 21.34 -5.90 -4.34
C LEU A 93 21.17 -6.71 -3.06
N GLU A 94 21.53 -6.15 -1.92
CA GLU A 94 21.41 -6.82 -0.63
C GLU A 94 19.95 -7.15 -0.30
N LEU A 95 19.03 -6.21 -0.58
CA LEU A 95 17.59 -6.42 -0.38
C LEU A 95 17.06 -7.54 -1.29
N LEU A 96 17.46 -7.57 -2.56
CA LEU A 96 17.08 -8.64 -3.48
C LEU A 96 17.63 -10.01 -3.03
N GLU A 97 18.89 -10.07 -2.61
CA GLU A 97 19.52 -11.31 -2.17
C GLU A 97 18.85 -11.88 -0.91
N ARG A 98 18.46 -11.01 0.03
CA ARG A 98 17.84 -11.43 1.29
C ARG A 98 16.33 -11.62 1.23
N ARG A 99 15.65 -11.15 0.18
CA ARG A 99 14.19 -11.10 0.09
C ARG A 99 13.53 -12.46 0.40
N ALA A 100 13.98 -13.53 -0.25
CA ALA A 100 13.36 -14.85 -0.08
C ALA A 100 13.54 -15.40 1.34
N ALA A 101 14.73 -15.27 1.92
CA ALA A 101 15.01 -15.72 3.29
C ALA A 101 14.24 -14.87 4.32
N LEU A 102 14.17 -13.57 4.11
CA LEU A 102 13.40 -12.63 4.94
C LEU A 102 11.93 -13.00 4.94
N THR A 103 11.32 -13.16 3.75
CA THR A 103 9.91 -13.51 3.60
C THR A 103 9.58 -14.80 4.32
N LYS A 104 10.39 -15.85 4.08
CA LYS A 104 10.20 -17.13 4.78
C LYS A 104 10.28 -17.00 6.30
N ARG A 105 11.19 -16.18 6.80
CA ARG A 105 11.33 -15.97 8.24
C ARG A 105 10.16 -15.20 8.83
N LEU A 106 9.63 -14.20 8.12
CA LEU A 106 8.41 -13.47 8.52
C LEU A 106 7.19 -14.38 8.67
N GLU A 107 7.12 -15.46 7.89
CA GLU A 107 5.99 -16.41 7.92
C GLU A 107 6.04 -17.35 9.12
N VAL A 108 7.23 -17.71 9.59
CA VAL A 108 7.42 -18.77 10.60
C VAL A 108 7.82 -18.24 11.98
N ASP A 109 8.36 -17.03 12.07
CA ASP A 109 8.83 -16.41 13.30
C ASP A 109 7.95 -15.20 13.65
N PRO A 110 7.05 -15.31 14.65
CA PRO A 110 6.09 -14.26 14.97
C PRO A 110 6.75 -13.01 15.57
N GLU A 111 7.98 -13.10 16.07
CA GLU A 111 8.70 -11.97 16.66
C GLU A 111 9.74 -11.38 15.72
N PHE A 112 10.00 -12.03 14.58
CA PHE A 112 11.03 -11.60 13.65
C PHE A 112 10.64 -10.34 12.88
N PHE A 113 11.56 -9.40 12.83
CA PHE A 113 11.65 -8.29 11.86
C PHE A 113 13.12 -7.90 11.69
N ASP A 114 13.42 -7.24 10.58
CA ASP A 114 14.75 -6.67 10.31
C ASP A 114 14.60 -5.16 10.08
N ALA A 115 14.86 -4.37 11.13
CA ALA A 115 14.74 -2.92 11.11
C ALA A 115 15.73 -2.26 10.14
N LYS A 116 16.93 -2.85 9.98
CA LYS A 116 17.95 -2.34 9.06
C LYS A 116 17.50 -2.47 7.61
N LEU A 117 17.03 -3.67 7.22
CA LEU A 117 16.50 -3.89 5.86
C LEU A 117 15.24 -3.06 5.63
N ALA A 118 14.39 -2.89 6.63
CA ALA A 118 13.21 -2.03 6.57
C ALA A 118 13.58 -0.56 6.28
N GLY A 119 14.55 -0.02 7.01
CA GLY A 119 15.04 1.35 6.81
C GLY A 119 15.72 1.53 5.44
N TRP A 120 16.50 0.56 5.00
CA TRP A 120 17.12 0.58 3.67
C TRP A 120 16.08 0.51 2.55
N TRP A 121 15.05 -0.33 2.73
CA TRP A 121 13.97 -0.46 1.76
C TRP A 121 13.19 0.85 1.60
N VAL A 122 12.76 1.48 2.70
CA VAL A 122 11.99 2.73 2.64
C VAL A 122 12.85 3.91 2.14
N TRP A 123 14.12 3.96 2.52
CA TRP A 123 15.05 4.96 1.99
C TRP A 123 15.20 4.84 0.48
N GLY A 124 15.34 3.62 -0.03
CA GLY A 124 15.42 3.37 -1.46
C GLY A 124 14.13 3.68 -2.20
N GLN A 125 12.96 3.36 -1.63
CA GLN A 125 11.67 3.76 -2.20
C GLN A 125 11.57 5.26 -2.45
N CYS A 126 12.19 6.07 -1.61
CA CYS A 126 12.18 7.53 -1.76
C CYS A 126 13.30 8.04 -2.66
N SER A 127 14.40 7.32 -2.77
CA SER A 127 15.62 7.75 -3.48
C SER A 127 15.71 7.23 -4.92
N TRP A 128 14.98 6.15 -5.23
CA TRP A 128 14.98 5.51 -6.55
C TRP A 128 14.13 6.31 -7.54
N ILE A 129 14.61 6.44 -8.79
CA ILE A 129 13.83 7.04 -9.88
C ILE A 129 13.27 5.96 -10.79
N GLY A 130 12.00 6.02 -11.06
CA GLY A 130 11.28 5.07 -11.91
C GLY A 130 10.68 3.91 -11.13
N SER A 131 10.14 2.93 -11.85
CA SER A 131 9.66 1.66 -11.31
C SER A 131 10.82 0.70 -11.02
N GLY A 132 10.58 -0.31 -10.20
CA GLY A 132 11.50 -1.44 -10.09
C GLY A 132 12.45 -1.43 -8.89
N TRP A 133 12.27 -0.56 -7.89
CA TRP A 133 12.98 -0.74 -6.63
C TRP A 133 12.62 -2.07 -6.00
N CYS A 134 13.63 -2.92 -5.84
CA CYS A 134 13.48 -4.29 -5.35
C CYS A 134 12.53 -5.20 -6.14
N SER A 135 12.14 -4.85 -7.38
CA SER A 135 11.37 -5.75 -8.25
C SER A 135 12.22 -6.83 -8.91
N GLY A 136 13.53 -6.63 -8.98
CA GLY A 136 14.45 -7.46 -9.77
C GLY A 136 14.61 -7.00 -11.23
N GLU A 137 13.80 -6.02 -11.66
CA GLU A 137 13.81 -5.47 -13.03
C GLU A 137 14.35 -4.04 -13.12
N GLY A 138 14.95 -3.55 -12.04
CA GLY A 138 15.51 -2.20 -11.96
C GLY A 138 16.62 -1.93 -12.98
N PRO A 139 17.05 -0.65 -13.14
CA PRO A 139 18.07 -0.26 -14.14
C PRO A 139 19.45 -0.88 -13.86
N TRP A 140 19.63 -1.51 -12.71
CA TRP A 140 20.87 -2.20 -12.34
C TRP A 140 20.61 -3.68 -12.11
N VAL A 141 21.26 -4.51 -12.90
CA VAL A 141 21.24 -5.97 -12.78
C VAL A 141 22.64 -6.50 -12.50
N ARG A 142 22.74 -7.58 -11.73
CA ARG A 142 24.00 -8.25 -11.46
C ARG A 142 24.39 -9.09 -12.68
N GLY A 143 25.40 -8.66 -13.44
CA GLY A 143 26.07 -9.45 -14.47
C GLY A 143 27.26 -10.24 -13.90
N ALA A 144 27.91 -11.04 -14.74
CA ALA A 144 29.11 -11.81 -14.38
C ALA A 144 30.26 -10.90 -13.89
N ASP A 145 30.36 -9.69 -14.41
CA ASP A 145 31.39 -8.70 -14.12
C ASP A 145 30.99 -7.62 -13.12
N GLY A 146 29.88 -7.82 -12.36
CA GLY A 146 29.34 -6.86 -11.39
C GLY A 146 28.01 -6.24 -11.81
N LEU A 147 27.74 -5.03 -11.33
CA LEU A 147 26.51 -4.30 -11.65
C LEU A 147 26.56 -3.71 -13.05
N THR A 148 25.63 -4.13 -13.90
CA THR A 148 25.41 -3.55 -15.22
C THR A 148 24.07 -2.82 -15.30
N LYS A 149 24.04 -1.69 -16.02
CA LYS A 149 22.81 -0.92 -16.22
C LYS A 149 21.94 -1.60 -17.29
N ALA A 150 20.79 -2.13 -16.90
CA ALA A 150 19.89 -2.84 -17.81
C ALA A 150 19.14 -1.90 -18.77
N ASN A 151 18.84 -0.66 -18.32
CA ASN A 151 18.15 0.36 -19.13
C ASN A 151 18.81 1.73 -19.00
N GLN A 152 19.02 2.39 -20.13
CA GLN A 152 19.55 3.75 -20.14
C GLN A 152 18.42 4.75 -19.85
N GLY A 153 18.60 5.61 -18.85
CA GLY A 153 17.87 6.86 -18.85
C GLY A 153 17.23 7.35 -17.57
N GLN A 154 17.28 6.61 -16.45
CA GLN A 154 16.67 7.10 -15.22
C GLN A 154 17.74 7.42 -14.17
N GLY A 155 17.76 8.65 -13.71
CA GLY A 155 18.67 9.12 -12.68
C GLY A 155 18.19 8.81 -11.26
N ILE A 156 18.93 9.27 -10.24
CA ILE A 156 18.58 9.08 -8.83
C ILE A 156 17.54 10.13 -8.42
N ASN A 157 16.46 9.69 -7.78
CA ASN A 157 15.58 10.59 -7.04
C ASN A 157 16.28 11.04 -5.75
N ARG A 158 16.24 12.32 -5.48
CA ARG A 158 16.90 12.91 -4.29
C ARG A 158 15.93 13.15 -3.15
N GLN A 159 14.81 12.47 -3.13
CA GLN A 159 13.86 12.50 -2.03
C GLN A 159 14.27 11.53 -0.92
N LEU A 160 14.36 12.02 0.29
CA LEU A 160 14.45 11.18 1.47
C LEU A 160 13.04 10.80 1.97
N PRO A 161 12.90 9.72 2.75
CA PRO A 161 11.62 9.33 3.31
C PRO A 161 10.96 10.48 4.04
N HIS A 162 9.80 10.85 3.59
CA HIS A 162 8.91 11.84 4.19
C HIS A 162 9.57 13.13 4.71
N LEU A 163 10.10 13.93 3.82
CA LEU A 163 10.67 15.26 4.14
C LEU A 163 9.67 16.41 4.01
N GLY A 164 8.40 16.19 4.32
CA GLY A 164 7.35 17.19 4.27
C GLY A 164 6.63 17.29 2.92
N ASP A 165 5.61 18.16 2.84
CA ASP A 165 4.73 18.32 1.68
C ASP A 165 5.37 18.98 0.45
N GLN A 166 6.64 19.34 0.49
CA GLN A 166 7.35 20.09 -0.56
C GLN A 166 8.31 19.24 -1.41
N GLY A 167 8.07 17.97 -1.54
CA GLY A 167 8.91 16.95 -2.16
C GLY A 167 9.20 17.08 -3.66
N ARG A 168 9.44 18.27 -4.19
CA ARG A 168 9.95 18.48 -5.55
C ARG A 168 11.27 19.22 -5.50
N GLY A 169 12.35 18.44 -5.52
CA GLY A 169 13.69 19.00 -5.58
C GLY A 169 14.60 18.51 -4.47
N ILE A 170 15.88 18.92 -4.55
CA ILE A 170 16.85 18.66 -3.49
C ILE A 170 16.40 19.41 -2.24
N ASN A 171 15.85 18.73 -1.27
CA ASN A 171 15.75 19.32 0.04
C ASN A 171 17.16 19.30 0.65
N ARG A 172 17.75 20.47 0.82
CA ARG A 172 19.09 20.64 1.39
C ARG A 172 19.08 20.60 2.92
N GLN A 173 17.91 20.45 3.50
CA GLN A 173 17.75 20.34 4.95
C GLN A 173 17.96 18.91 5.40
N LEU A 174 18.63 18.73 6.52
CA LEU A 174 18.73 17.42 7.14
C LEU A 174 17.34 16.93 7.55
N PRO A 175 17.04 15.60 7.48
CA PRO A 175 15.72 15.07 7.76
C PRO A 175 15.09 15.49 9.08
N HIS A 176 15.91 15.73 10.10
CA HIS A 176 15.49 16.15 11.44
C HIS A 176 15.26 17.69 11.57
N LEU A 177 15.50 18.45 10.52
CA LEU A 177 15.32 19.91 10.48
C LEU A 177 14.14 20.35 9.61
N GLY A 178 13.28 19.40 9.20
CA GLY A 178 12.10 19.69 8.37
C GLY A 178 11.20 20.78 9.00
N ASP A 179 10.55 21.58 8.16
CA ASP A 179 9.84 22.84 8.46
C ASP A 179 8.81 22.82 9.61
N GLN A 180 8.54 21.68 10.21
CA GLN A 180 7.57 21.54 11.30
C GLN A 180 8.06 20.64 12.45
N GLY A 181 9.35 20.42 12.57
CA GLY A 181 9.93 19.59 13.65
C GLY A 181 9.59 18.11 13.57
N ARG A 182 9.07 17.65 12.44
CA ARG A 182 8.73 16.24 12.18
C ARG A 182 9.78 15.61 11.29
N GLY A 183 10.91 15.24 11.88
CA GLY A 183 11.92 14.40 11.24
C GLY A 183 11.40 12.98 10.95
N ILE A 184 12.19 12.22 10.22
CA ILE A 184 11.89 10.80 9.93
C ILE A 184 11.63 9.99 11.21
N LEU A 185 12.31 10.31 12.32
CA LEU A 185 12.13 9.66 13.60
C LEU A 185 10.71 9.86 14.15
N ASP A 186 10.21 11.10 14.18
CA ASP A 186 8.86 11.39 14.65
C ASP A 186 7.80 10.76 13.78
N MET A 187 8.02 10.70 12.46
CA MET A 187 7.12 10.02 11.53
C MET A 187 7.07 8.51 11.80
N MET A 188 8.22 7.84 11.93
CA MET A 188 8.26 6.41 12.18
C MET A 188 7.65 6.06 13.55
N ARG A 189 7.87 6.87 14.58
CA ARG A 189 7.22 6.72 15.89
C ARG A 189 5.71 6.88 15.80
N ALA A 190 5.22 7.88 15.08
CA ALA A 190 3.79 8.08 14.88
C ALA A 190 3.14 6.93 14.11
N LEU A 191 3.82 6.38 13.10
CA LEU A 191 3.39 5.17 12.40
C LEU A 191 3.42 3.94 13.31
N GLY A 192 4.48 3.75 14.08
CA GLY A 192 4.59 2.66 15.04
C GLY A 192 3.46 2.66 16.06
N GLU A 193 3.12 3.82 16.63
CA GLU A 193 1.97 3.94 17.55
C GLU A 193 0.65 3.64 16.84
N ARG A 194 0.45 4.11 15.60
CA ARG A 194 -0.75 3.81 14.80
C ARG A 194 -0.90 2.32 14.49
N LEU A 195 0.21 1.63 14.22
CA LEU A 195 0.24 0.22 13.82
C LEU A 195 0.25 -0.75 15.00
N ARG A 196 0.45 -0.28 16.22
CA ARG A 196 0.67 -1.10 17.43
C ARG A 196 -0.38 -2.19 17.66
N ARG A 197 -1.60 -1.98 17.19
CA ARG A 197 -2.72 -2.93 17.33
C ARG A 197 -3.18 -3.52 15.99
N VAL A 198 -2.45 -3.25 14.91
CA VAL A 198 -2.76 -3.78 13.59
C VAL A 198 -2.09 -5.13 13.42
N ARG A 199 -2.84 -6.14 13.05
CA ARG A 199 -2.30 -7.43 12.65
C ARG A 199 -1.71 -7.32 11.24
N ILE A 200 -0.41 -7.46 11.09
CA ILE A 200 0.28 -7.43 9.81
C ILE A 200 0.61 -8.87 9.42
N ALA A 201 0.02 -9.34 8.33
CA ALA A 201 0.26 -10.65 7.73
C ALA A 201 1.12 -10.52 6.46
N CYS A 202 1.79 -11.59 6.07
CA CYS A 202 2.58 -11.68 4.85
C CYS A 202 2.20 -12.96 4.10
N GLY A 203 1.90 -12.86 2.79
CA GLY A 203 1.58 -14.00 1.94
C GLY A 203 0.32 -13.80 1.10
N SER A 204 -0.28 -14.91 0.62
CA SER A 204 -1.50 -14.85 -0.21
C SER A 204 -2.61 -14.05 0.45
N TRP A 205 -3.31 -13.25 -0.35
CA TRP A 205 -4.38 -12.35 0.07
C TRP A 205 -5.57 -13.09 0.73
N GLU A 206 -5.86 -14.32 0.32
CA GLU A 206 -6.98 -15.12 0.85
C GLU A 206 -6.81 -15.46 2.33
N ARG A 207 -5.56 -15.55 2.82
CA ARG A 207 -5.28 -15.94 4.22
C ARG A 207 -5.88 -15.02 5.27
N VAL A 208 -6.20 -13.78 4.90
CA VAL A 208 -6.82 -12.78 5.80
C VAL A 208 -8.30 -12.55 5.51
N LEU A 209 -8.90 -13.34 4.61
CA LEU A 209 -10.31 -13.22 4.22
C LEU A 209 -11.20 -14.36 4.72
N GLY A 210 -10.64 -15.28 5.51
CA GLY A 210 -11.44 -16.33 6.16
C GLY A 210 -12.41 -15.75 7.21
N ASP A 211 -13.45 -16.52 7.50
CA ASP A 211 -14.54 -16.17 8.43
C ASP A 211 -14.05 -15.64 9.78
N SER A 212 -12.99 -16.26 10.31
CA SER A 212 -12.40 -15.93 11.61
C SER A 212 -11.66 -14.58 11.63
N VAL A 213 -11.38 -14.00 10.48
CA VAL A 213 -10.72 -12.69 10.34
C VAL A 213 -11.73 -11.63 9.93
N THR A 214 -12.81 -12.04 9.28
CA THR A 214 -13.85 -11.17 8.73
C THR A 214 -15.09 -11.12 9.61
N TRP A 215 -16.22 -11.57 9.11
CA TRP A 215 -17.55 -11.38 9.68
C TRP A 215 -17.75 -11.93 11.09
N ARG A 216 -16.94 -12.89 11.55
CA ARG A 216 -17.02 -13.35 12.97
C ARG A 216 -16.59 -12.28 13.98
N HIS A 217 -15.94 -11.22 13.53
CA HIS A 217 -15.66 -10.02 14.32
C HIS A 217 -16.77 -8.95 14.24
N GLY A 218 -17.92 -9.28 13.64
CA GLY A 218 -19.04 -8.38 13.40
C GLY A 218 -18.94 -7.66 12.06
N LEU A 219 -19.63 -6.52 11.93
CA LEU A 219 -19.63 -5.73 10.71
C LEU A 219 -18.18 -5.41 10.26
N THR A 220 -17.82 -5.92 9.09
CA THR A 220 -16.44 -5.86 8.59
C THR A 220 -16.35 -5.01 7.32
N GLY A 221 -15.45 -4.03 7.31
CA GLY A 221 -15.03 -3.33 6.11
C GLY A 221 -13.85 -4.06 5.46
N VAL A 222 -13.94 -4.34 4.16
CA VAL A 222 -12.85 -4.98 3.40
C VAL A 222 -12.50 -4.10 2.21
N PHE A 223 -11.23 -3.70 2.11
CA PHE A 223 -10.72 -2.93 0.99
C PHE A 223 -9.82 -3.81 0.13
N LEU A 224 -10.23 -4.05 -1.12
CA LEU A 224 -9.53 -4.87 -2.10
C LEU A 224 -8.93 -3.97 -3.18
N ASP A 225 -7.61 -4.00 -3.31
CA ASP A 225 -6.85 -3.29 -4.35
C ASP A 225 -5.89 -4.26 -5.04
N PRO A 226 -6.43 -5.29 -5.74
CA PRO A 226 -5.60 -6.28 -6.41
C PRO A 226 -4.80 -5.64 -7.56
N PRO A 227 -3.69 -6.25 -8.01
CA PRO A 227 -3.01 -5.80 -9.22
C PRO A 227 -3.96 -5.90 -10.42
N TYR A 228 -4.14 -4.78 -11.15
CA TYR A 228 -5.07 -4.70 -12.29
C TYR A 228 -4.59 -5.55 -13.46
N ALA A 229 -5.55 -6.12 -14.21
CA ALA A 229 -5.26 -7.04 -15.32
C ALA A 229 -4.46 -6.39 -16.46
N ASP A 230 -4.71 -5.10 -16.74
CA ASP A 230 -4.09 -4.34 -17.82
C ASP A 230 -2.76 -3.68 -17.43
N GLY A 231 -2.30 -3.87 -16.19
CA GLY A 231 -1.11 -3.19 -15.66
C GLY A 231 0.19 -3.72 -16.27
N ALA A 232 0.98 -2.84 -16.88
CA ALA A 232 2.34 -3.11 -17.36
C ALA A 232 3.36 -3.38 -16.23
N MET A 233 2.92 -3.48 -14.98
CA MET A 233 3.79 -3.71 -13.83
C MET A 233 3.82 -5.15 -13.39
N ASP A 234 5.01 -5.68 -13.33
CA ASP A 234 5.33 -7.01 -12.88
C ASP A 234 5.42 -7.05 -11.35
N TYR A 235 4.35 -7.50 -10.70
CA TYR A 235 4.44 -8.00 -9.34
C TYR A 235 4.99 -9.42 -9.43
N SER A 236 6.21 -9.62 -9.01
CA SER A 236 7.05 -10.80 -9.22
C SER A 236 6.56 -12.14 -8.62
N ALA A 237 5.26 -12.33 -8.43
CA ALA A 237 4.71 -13.61 -7.97
C ALA A 237 3.24 -13.80 -8.39
N GLY A 238 3.00 -14.53 -9.45
CA GLY A 238 1.69 -15.05 -9.86
C GLY A 238 1.03 -14.29 -11.03
N GLY A 239 0.39 -15.03 -11.94
CA GLY A 239 -0.27 -14.48 -13.13
C GLY A 239 -1.36 -13.45 -12.78
N ARG A 240 -1.24 -12.25 -13.27
CA ARG A 240 -1.98 -11.04 -12.88
C ARG A 240 -3.47 -11.09 -13.15
N GLY A 241 -3.87 -11.65 -14.27
CA GLY A 241 -5.27 -11.74 -14.66
C GLY A 241 -6.11 -12.61 -13.73
N SER A 242 -5.49 -13.58 -13.05
CA SER A 242 -6.19 -14.45 -12.12
C SER A 242 -6.47 -13.78 -10.77
N VAL A 243 -5.50 -13.02 -10.21
CA VAL A 243 -5.66 -12.41 -8.87
C VAL A 243 -6.79 -11.39 -8.84
N ALA A 244 -6.88 -10.49 -9.84
CA ALA A 244 -7.97 -9.51 -9.93
C ALA A 244 -9.33 -10.20 -10.11
N ALA A 245 -9.40 -11.22 -10.99
CA ALA A 245 -10.62 -11.98 -11.23
C ALA A 245 -11.05 -12.80 -10.01
N ASP A 246 -10.09 -13.43 -9.31
CA ASP A 246 -10.33 -14.21 -8.10
C ASP A 246 -10.80 -13.31 -6.94
N ALA A 247 -10.18 -12.13 -6.77
CA ALA A 247 -10.60 -11.15 -5.79
C ALA A 247 -12.01 -10.62 -6.08
N ALA A 248 -12.35 -10.37 -7.34
CA ALA A 248 -13.69 -9.97 -7.75
C ALA A 248 -14.72 -11.10 -7.54
N ALA A 249 -14.36 -12.35 -7.80
CA ALA A 249 -15.22 -13.49 -7.54
C ALA A 249 -15.51 -13.66 -6.04
N TRP A 250 -14.46 -13.58 -5.21
CA TRP A 250 -14.62 -13.60 -3.76
C TRP A 250 -15.48 -12.42 -3.27
N ALA A 251 -15.24 -11.21 -3.80
CA ALA A 251 -16.00 -10.02 -3.42
C ALA A 251 -17.49 -10.18 -3.75
N ARG A 252 -17.85 -10.72 -4.91
CA ARG A 252 -19.25 -10.98 -5.29
C ARG A 252 -19.95 -11.94 -4.33
N ASP A 253 -19.27 -13.02 -3.94
CA ASP A 253 -19.82 -14.00 -3.00
C ASP A 253 -19.96 -13.40 -1.60
N ALA A 254 -18.89 -12.87 -1.04
CA ALA A 254 -18.88 -12.26 0.29
C ALA A 254 -19.78 -11.00 0.40
N GLY A 255 -19.90 -10.24 -0.69
CA GLY A 255 -20.70 -9.02 -0.75
C GLY A 255 -22.22 -9.23 -0.71
N GLN A 256 -22.69 -10.48 -0.82
CA GLN A 256 -24.09 -10.83 -0.59
C GLN A 256 -24.48 -10.78 0.91
N ARG A 257 -23.48 -10.73 1.78
CA ARG A 257 -23.68 -10.69 3.23
C ARG A 257 -23.95 -9.26 3.69
N GLY A 258 -24.95 -9.09 4.53
CA GLY A 258 -25.29 -7.78 5.13
C GLY A 258 -24.27 -7.28 6.17
N ASP A 259 -23.39 -8.16 6.67
CA ASP A 259 -22.34 -7.88 7.66
C ASP A 259 -20.95 -7.66 7.05
N MET A 260 -20.86 -7.58 5.71
CA MET A 260 -19.63 -7.32 4.95
C MET A 260 -19.79 -6.07 4.07
N ARG A 261 -19.02 -5.04 4.33
CA ARG A 261 -18.91 -3.83 3.49
C ARG A 261 -17.61 -3.90 2.70
N ILE A 262 -17.74 -4.15 1.41
CA ILE A 262 -16.58 -4.43 0.54
C ILE A 262 -16.43 -3.30 -0.47
N ALA A 263 -15.20 -2.82 -0.63
CA ALA A 263 -14.77 -1.93 -1.70
C ALA A 263 -13.74 -2.66 -2.55
N LEU A 264 -13.99 -2.79 -3.85
CA LEU A 264 -13.08 -3.41 -4.82
C LEU A 264 -12.61 -2.33 -5.80
N CYS A 265 -11.29 -2.15 -5.94
CA CYS A 265 -10.67 -1.27 -6.90
C CYS A 265 -10.39 -1.99 -8.22
N GLY A 266 -10.45 -1.26 -9.34
CA GLY A 266 -10.10 -1.74 -10.66
C GLY A 266 -10.34 -0.68 -11.74
N HIS A 267 -10.22 -1.06 -12.99
CA HIS A 267 -10.56 -0.21 -14.13
C HIS A 267 -12.02 -0.37 -14.56
N ALA A 268 -12.64 0.70 -15.01
CA ALA A 268 -14.00 0.66 -15.54
C ALA A 268 -14.16 -0.44 -16.62
N GLY A 269 -15.13 -1.32 -16.40
CA GLY A 269 -15.40 -2.47 -17.29
C GLY A 269 -14.51 -3.70 -17.05
N GLU A 270 -13.60 -3.68 -16.10
CA GLU A 270 -12.73 -4.83 -15.77
C GLU A 270 -13.52 -5.97 -15.10
N HIS A 271 -14.50 -5.61 -14.27
CA HIS A 271 -15.29 -6.58 -13.50
C HIS A 271 -16.79 -6.39 -13.71
N ASP A 272 -17.52 -7.49 -13.85
CA ASP A 272 -18.98 -7.49 -13.79
C ASP A 272 -19.43 -7.63 -12.33
N MET A 273 -19.96 -6.53 -11.76
CA MET A 273 -20.36 -6.42 -10.35
C MET A 273 -21.85 -6.05 -10.23
N PRO A 274 -22.79 -6.97 -10.56
CA PRO A 274 -24.21 -6.66 -10.57
C PRO A 274 -24.72 -6.28 -9.18
N GLY A 275 -25.44 -5.16 -9.11
CA GLY A 275 -26.02 -4.63 -7.85
C GLY A 275 -25.02 -3.86 -6.97
N TRP A 276 -23.77 -3.72 -7.38
CA TRP A 276 -22.79 -2.91 -6.70
C TRP A 276 -22.82 -1.46 -7.19
N ALA A 277 -22.47 -0.52 -6.34
CA ALA A 277 -22.34 0.88 -6.71
C ALA A 277 -20.94 1.13 -7.28
N GLU A 278 -20.86 1.44 -8.57
CA GLU A 278 -19.61 1.85 -9.21
C GLU A 278 -19.38 3.34 -9.02
N VAL A 279 -18.23 3.73 -8.49
CA VAL A 279 -17.85 5.11 -8.22
C VAL A 279 -16.52 5.42 -8.90
N PRO A 280 -16.49 6.27 -9.92
CA PRO A 280 -15.24 6.70 -10.53
C PRO A 280 -14.46 7.59 -9.58
N TRP A 281 -13.14 7.47 -9.62
CA TRP A 281 -12.23 8.34 -8.87
C TRP A 281 -10.95 8.58 -9.68
N THR A 282 -10.19 9.60 -9.30
CA THR A 282 -8.94 9.94 -9.99
C THR A 282 -7.79 9.93 -9.00
N ALA A 283 -6.79 9.11 -9.26
CA ALA A 283 -5.58 9.07 -8.45
C ALA A 283 -4.79 10.39 -8.58
N ARG A 284 -4.58 11.09 -7.46
CA ARG A 284 -3.76 12.28 -7.38
C ARG A 284 -2.42 11.93 -6.77
N GLY A 285 -1.38 11.84 -7.60
CA GLY A 285 -0.01 11.61 -7.14
C GLY A 285 0.40 10.15 -7.19
N GLY A 286 1.66 9.95 -7.45
CA GLY A 286 2.31 8.66 -7.67
C GLY A 286 3.31 8.81 -8.82
N TYR A 287 4.11 7.80 -9.08
CA TYR A 287 5.10 7.77 -10.17
C TYR A 287 4.50 7.93 -11.58
N GLY A 288 3.19 7.86 -11.75
CA GLY A 288 2.47 7.99 -13.01
C GLY A 288 2.61 9.34 -13.74
N ASN A 289 3.40 10.28 -13.23
CA ASN A 289 3.72 11.55 -13.93
C ASN A 289 4.94 11.43 -14.85
N GLN A 290 5.57 10.26 -14.98
CA GLN A 290 6.78 10.04 -15.77
C GLN A 290 6.60 9.02 -16.91
N GLY A 291 5.42 8.42 -17.03
CA GLY A 291 5.02 7.54 -18.13
C GLY A 291 4.40 8.31 -19.30
N GLY A 292 4.39 7.69 -20.49
CA GLY A 292 3.81 8.27 -21.72
C GLY A 292 2.28 8.45 -21.69
N ASP A 293 1.70 8.87 -22.80
CA ASP A 293 0.29 9.23 -22.94
C ASP A 293 -0.70 8.12 -22.51
N ASP A 294 -0.31 6.84 -22.58
CA ASP A 294 -1.13 5.68 -22.19
C ASP A 294 -1.38 5.61 -20.66
N GLU A 295 -0.42 6.10 -19.82
CA GLU A 295 -0.60 6.13 -18.37
C GLU A 295 -1.51 7.28 -17.92
N ALA A 296 -1.58 8.36 -18.69
CA ALA A 296 -2.49 9.47 -18.42
C ALA A 296 -3.96 9.05 -18.63
N ASP A 297 -4.24 8.21 -19.63
CA ASP A 297 -5.58 7.68 -19.92
C ASP A 297 -6.04 6.68 -18.84
N ASN A 298 -5.16 5.87 -18.30
CA ASN A 298 -5.49 4.88 -17.26
C ASN A 298 -6.00 5.50 -15.95
N ARG A 299 -5.53 6.71 -15.58
CA ARG A 299 -5.98 7.42 -14.36
C ARG A 299 -7.45 7.82 -14.38
N HIS A 300 -8.02 8.02 -15.56
CA HIS A 300 -9.44 8.38 -15.74
C HIS A 300 -10.35 7.15 -15.77
N ARG A 301 -9.77 5.95 -15.79
CA ARG A 301 -10.49 4.68 -15.81
C ARG A 301 -10.61 4.02 -14.42
N GLU A 302 -9.99 4.56 -13.38
CA GLU A 302 -10.05 3.96 -12.05
C GLU A 302 -11.44 4.10 -11.43
N VAL A 303 -11.98 2.99 -10.95
CA VAL A 303 -13.27 2.92 -10.26
C VAL A 303 -13.16 2.11 -8.97
N ILE A 304 -14.10 2.34 -8.06
CA ILE A 304 -14.32 1.48 -6.88
C ILE A 304 -15.73 0.97 -6.93
N TRP A 305 -15.90 -0.34 -6.88
CA TRP A 305 -17.19 -0.98 -6.67
C TRP A 305 -17.44 -1.19 -5.18
N PHE A 306 -18.60 -0.73 -4.71
CA PHE A 306 -19.03 -0.87 -3.32
C PHE A 306 -20.16 -1.88 -3.22
N SER A 307 -20.04 -2.86 -2.31
CA SER A 307 -21.06 -3.87 -2.08
C SER A 307 -22.37 -3.26 -1.58
N PRO A 308 -23.52 -3.95 -1.79
CA PRO A 308 -24.84 -3.45 -1.36
C PRO A 308 -24.96 -3.09 0.13
N ALA A 309 -24.16 -3.73 0.99
CA ALA A 309 -24.13 -3.45 2.43
C ALA A 309 -23.40 -2.14 2.80
N CYS A 310 -22.65 -1.55 1.85
CA CYS A 310 -21.99 -0.27 2.04
C CYS A 310 -23.03 0.87 2.21
N GLN A 311 -22.66 1.90 2.97
CA GLN A 311 -23.53 3.08 3.13
C GLN A 311 -23.72 3.80 1.80
N GLY A 312 -24.89 4.36 1.57
CA GLY A 312 -25.17 5.26 0.45
C GLY A 312 -24.27 6.51 0.51
N PRO A 313 -24.19 7.31 -0.59
CA PRO A 313 -23.53 8.62 -0.53
C PRO A 313 -24.10 9.44 0.61
N ALA A 314 -23.24 10.21 1.29
CA ALA A 314 -23.67 11.08 2.39
C ALA A 314 -24.80 12.00 1.89
N GLY A 315 -26.02 11.82 2.41
CA GLY A 315 -27.21 12.56 2.01
C GLY A 315 -28.37 11.72 1.45
N GLN A 316 -28.18 10.45 1.10
CA GLN A 316 -29.28 9.54 0.82
C GLN A 316 -29.64 8.75 2.08
N LEU A 317 -30.65 9.22 2.79
CA LEU A 317 -31.39 8.39 3.74
C LEU A 317 -31.95 7.17 2.98
N PRO A 318 -31.92 5.95 3.54
CA PRO A 318 -32.60 4.82 2.93
C PRO A 318 -34.07 5.18 2.78
N MET A 319 -34.57 5.22 1.55
CA MET A 319 -36.01 5.26 1.32
C MET A 319 -36.57 3.92 1.79
N PHE A 320 -36.97 3.86 3.04
CA PHE A 320 -37.88 2.80 3.47
C PHE A 320 -39.17 2.99 2.70
N GLY A 321 -39.36 2.19 1.67
CA GLY A 321 -40.63 1.96 1.05
C GLY A 321 -41.55 1.37 2.12
N GLY A 322 -42.40 2.20 2.66
CA GLY A 322 -43.56 1.72 3.39
C GLY A 322 -44.49 1.04 2.36
N GLU A 323 -44.78 -0.21 2.58
CA GLU A 323 -45.96 -0.83 2.03
C GLU A 323 -46.84 -1.27 3.20
N SER A 324 -48.05 -0.77 3.11
CA SER A 324 -49.24 -1.01 3.88
C SER A 324 -49.67 -2.48 3.90
#